data_0603a4e2db798cc5058a4d6c8df9b427
#
_entry.id   0603a4e2db798cc5058a4d6c8df9b427
#
_cell.length_a   1.000
_cell.length_b   1.000
_cell.length_c   1.000
_cell.angle_alpha   90.00
_cell.angle_beta   90.00
_cell.angle_gamma   90.00
#
_symmetry.space_group_name_H-M   'P 1'
#
loop_
_entity.id
_entity.type
_entity.pdbx_description
1 polymer ?
#
loop_
_entity_poly.entity_id
_entity_poly.type
_entity_poly.pdbx_seq_one_letter_code
_entity_poly.pdbx_strand_id
1 'polypeptide(L)'
;SAGFLLRRDLQNKGVKVICQASTAAILGDRHVEGVMLEDNTGLEADLVVMAVGIRPETRLANDAGLEVARGIEVNAQMQTSDPDILAVGECIEFDGHLFGLVAPLYDQAKVVAKTLMDEPDAFVAKELSTKLKVTGCDLFSAGDFSQGEGREDIVFRDPGRGVYRRLVVEDDVLVGAVMYGDTSDS
;
A
#
# COMPACT_ATOMS: atom_id res chain seq x y z
N SER A 1 19.69 0.01 -4.61
CA SER A 1 18.37 0.33 -4.05
C SER A 1 17.93 -0.74 -3.07
N ALA A 2 16.98 -0.41 -2.20
CA ALA A 2 16.35 -1.36 -1.28
C ALA A 2 15.79 -2.59 -2.03
N GLY A 3 15.11 -2.38 -3.17
CA GLY A 3 14.59 -3.46 -3.99
C GLY A 3 15.65 -4.44 -4.51
N PHE A 4 16.86 -3.96 -4.80
CA PHE A 4 17.97 -4.84 -5.18
C PHE A 4 18.39 -5.76 -4.00
N LEU A 5 18.50 -5.20 -2.80
CA LEU A 5 18.85 -5.97 -1.61
C LEU A 5 17.77 -6.99 -1.26
N LEU A 6 16.50 -6.56 -1.28
CA LEU A 6 15.36 -7.45 -1.05
C LEU A 6 15.34 -8.61 -2.05
N ARG A 7 15.52 -8.32 -3.36
CA ARG A 7 15.58 -9.35 -4.39
C ARG A 7 16.70 -10.34 -4.14
N ARG A 8 17.90 -9.86 -3.82
CA ARG A 8 19.06 -10.71 -3.49
C ARG A 8 18.77 -11.62 -2.31
N ASP A 9 18.18 -11.07 -1.25
CA ASP A 9 17.92 -11.82 -0.02
C ASP A 9 16.80 -12.85 -0.22
N LEU A 10 15.79 -12.55 -1.04
CA LEU A 10 14.78 -13.52 -1.47
C LEU A 10 15.39 -14.65 -2.32
N GLN A 11 16.28 -14.31 -3.26
CA GLN A 11 16.98 -15.29 -4.09
C GLN A 11 17.88 -16.20 -3.26
N ASN A 12 18.57 -15.67 -2.24
CA ASN A 12 19.38 -16.46 -1.30
C ASN A 12 18.54 -17.45 -0.48
N LYS A 13 17.23 -17.17 -0.33
CA LYS A 13 16.23 -18.06 0.30
C LYS A 13 15.59 -19.05 -0.69
N GLY A 14 16.03 -19.08 -1.93
CA GLY A 14 15.49 -19.99 -2.97
C GLY A 14 14.26 -19.44 -3.69
N VAL A 15 13.85 -18.18 -3.43
CA VAL A 15 12.70 -17.57 -4.13
C VAL A 15 13.15 -17.03 -5.48
N LYS A 16 12.52 -17.49 -6.56
CA LYS A 16 12.74 -16.93 -7.90
C LYS A 16 11.94 -15.64 -8.03
N VAL A 17 12.62 -14.51 -8.18
CA VAL A 17 11.99 -13.19 -8.34
C VAL A 17 12.04 -12.78 -9.81
N ILE A 18 10.88 -12.62 -10.44
CA ILE A 18 10.71 -12.15 -11.81
C ILE A 18 10.06 -10.77 -11.73
N CYS A 19 10.75 -9.74 -12.23
CA CYS A 19 10.26 -8.37 -12.27
C CYS A 19 9.78 -8.02 -13.67
N GLN A 20 8.89 -7.00 -13.77
CA GLN A 20 8.34 -6.54 -15.05
C GLN A 20 7.65 -7.65 -15.83
N ALA A 21 6.97 -8.55 -15.12
CA ALA A 21 6.25 -9.68 -15.66
C ALA A 21 4.75 -9.52 -15.36
N SER A 22 3.95 -9.54 -16.40
CA SER A 22 2.49 -9.55 -16.31
C SER A 22 1.97 -10.97 -16.49
N THR A 23 1.00 -11.35 -15.65
CA THR A 23 0.33 -12.66 -15.76
C THR A 23 -0.76 -12.57 -16.82
N ALA A 24 -0.68 -13.44 -17.84
CA ALA A 24 -1.68 -13.56 -18.88
C ALA A 24 -2.81 -14.55 -18.49
N ALA A 25 -2.44 -15.68 -17.87
CA ALA A 25 -3.42 -16.69 -17.47
C ALA A 25 -2.90 -17.57 -16.32
N ILE A 26 -3.84 -18.12 -15.55
CA ILE A 26 -3.61 -19.24 -14.65
C ILE A 26 -4.00 -20.50 -15.40
N LEU A 27 -3.11 -21.49 -15.40
CA LEU A 27 -3.26 -22.74 -16.15
C LEU A 27 -3.79 -23.85 -15.26
N GLY A 28 -4.54 -24.78 -15.86
CA GLY A 28 -5.13 -25.94 -15.21
C GLY A 28 -6.64 -26.00 -15.42
N ASP A 29 -7.23 -27.18 -15.23
CA ASP A 29 -8.69 -27.39 -15.36
C ASP A 29 -9.34 -27.60 -13.99
N ARG A 30 -9.01 -28.69 -13.29
CA ARG A 30 -9.57 -29.02 -11.97
C ARG A 30 -8.71 -28.52 -10.81
N HIS A 31 -7.44 -28.33 -11.06
CA HIS A 31 -6.45 -27.77 -10.14
C HIS A 31 -5.48 -26.89 -10.93
N VAL A 32 -4.81 -25.99 -10.23
CA VAL A 32 -3.81 -25.13 -10.85
C VAL A 32 -2.59 -25.97 -11.23
N GLU A 33 -2.07 -25.74 -12.42
CA GLU A 33 -0.87 -26.41 -12.96
C GLU A 33 0.25 -25.40 -13.22
N GLY A 34 -0.07 -24.11 -13.27
CA GLY A 34 0.92 -23.09 -13.50
C GLY A 34 0.34 -21.72 -13.81
N VAL A 35 1.24 -20.85 -14.21
CA VAL A 35 0.95 -19.47 -14.65
C VAL A 35 1.62 -19.22 -15.98
N MET A 36 0.90 -18.61 -16.92
CA MET A 36 1.42 -18.10 -18.18
C MET A 36 1.63 -16.59 -18.06
N LEU A 37 2.81 -16.11 -18.41
CA LEU A 37 3.12 -14.69 -18.52
C LEU A 37 2.79 -14.16 -19.92
N GLU A 38 2.67 -12.83 -20.07
CA GLU A 38 2.36 -12.20 -21.37
C GLU A 38 3.44 -12.43 -22.45
N ASP A 39 4.68 -12.68 -22.04
CA ASP A 39 5.80 -13.03 -22.92
C ASP A 39 5.81 -14.52 -23.34
N ASN A 40 4.75 -15.26 -23.01
CA ASN A 40 4.59 -16.70 -23.20
C ASN A 40 5.54 -17.56 -22.32
N THR A 41 6.14 -16.99 -21.28
CA THR A 41 6.89 -17.80 -20.31
C THR A 41 5.90 -18.56 -19.41
N GLY A 42 5.99 -19.90 -19.40
CA GLY A 42 5.24 -20.76 -18.49
C GLY A 42 5.99 -20.96 -17.17
N LEU A 43 5.28 -20.92 -16.06
CA LEU A 43 5.77 -21.21 -14.72
C LEU A 43 4.90 -22.31 -14.12
N GLU A 44 5.46 -23.48 -13.80
CA GLU A 44 4.76 -24.56 -13.12
C GLU A 44 4.48 -24.17 -11.65
N ALA A 45 3.27 -24.42 -11.18
CA ALA A 45 2.87 -24.16 -9.80
C ALA A 45 1.65 -25.01 -9.39
N ASP A 46 1.70 -25.57 -8.20
CA ASP A 46 0.59 -26.28 -7.57
C ASP A 46 -0.32 -25.36 -6.75
N LEU A 47 0.16 -24.15 -6.45
CA LEU A 47 -0.57 -23.11 -5.73
C LEU A 47 -0.21 -21.74 -6.32
N VAL A 48 -1.23 -20.93 -6.58
CA VAL A 48 -1.07 -19.54 -7.01
C VAL A 48 -1.74 -18.61 -6.01
N VAL A 49 -0.98 -17.61 -5.54
CA VAL A 49 -1.49 -16.56 -4.64
C VAL A 49 -1.52 -15.24 -5.39
N MET A 50 -2.70 -14.65 -5.54
CA MET A 50 -2.87 -13.31 -6.09
C MET A 50 -2.80 -12.27 -4.96
N ALA A 51 -1.73 -11.46 -4.96
CA ALA A 51 -1.50 -10.39 -4.00
C ALA A 51 -1.22 -9.08 -4.77
N VAL A 52 -2.16 -8.66 -5.61
CA VAL A 52 -2.01 -7.60 -6.62
C VAL A 52 -2.64 -6.27 -6.21
N GLY A 53 -2.87 -6.07 -4.93
CA GLY A 53 -3.54 -4.89 -4.37
C GLY A 53 -5.03 -5.12 -4.13
N ILE A 54 -5.71 -4.04 -3.76
CA ILE A 54 -7.13 -4.04 -3.40
C ILE A 54 -7.91 -3.06 -4.30
N ARG A 55 -9.20 -3.31 -4.41
CA ARG A 55 -10.17 -2.36 -4.96
C ARG A 55 -11.29 -2.19 -3.95
N PRO A 56 -11.71 -0.96 -3.65
CA PRO A 56 -12.87 -0.71 -2.81
C PRO A 56 -14.12 -1.41 -3.36
N GLU A 57 -14.88 -2.08 -2.50
CA GLU A 57 -16.20 -2.59 -2.87
C GLU A 57 -17.23 -1.48 -2.70
N THR A 58 -17.75 -0.98 -3.79
CA THR A 58 -18.62 0.21 -3.81
C THR A 58 -20.03 -0.08 -4.35
N ARG A 59 -20.33 -1.32 -4.72
CA ARG A 59 -21.58 -1.67 -5.39
C ARG A 59 -22.80 -1.26 -4.58
N LEU A 60 -22.83 -1.55 -3.27
CA LEU A 60 -23.95 -1.20 -2.40
C LEU A 60 -24.20 0.32 -2.36
N ALA A 61 -23.12 1.12 -2.31
CA ALA A 61 -23.21 2.57 -2.32
C ALA A 61 -23.71 3.09 -3.67
N ASN A 62 -23.22 2.55 -4.78
CA ASN A 62 -23.72 2.88 -6.13
C ASN A 62 -25.20 2.53 -6.26
N ASP A 63 -25.63 1.36 -5.81
CA ASP A 63 -27.03 0.92 -5.86
C ASP A 63 -27.94 1.80 -4.99
N ALA A 64 -27.40 2.39 -3.92
CA ALA A 64 -28.08 3.36 -3.07
C ALA A 64 -28.05 4.79 -3.61
N GLY A 65 -27.38 5.06 -4.75
CA GLY A 65 -27.28 6.38 -5.36
C GLY A 65 -26.30 7.33 -4.68
N LEU A 66 -25.36 6.81 -3.87
CA LEU A 66 -24.31 7.62 -3.25
C LEU A 66 -23.21 7.99 -4.25
N GLU A 67 -22.51 9.09 -4.00
CA GLU A 67 -21.36 9.49 -4.80
C GLU A 67 -20.18 8.53 -4.58
N VAL A 68 -19.66 8.02 -5.70
CA VAL A 68 -18.58 7.04 -5.74
C VAL A 68 -17.61 7.41 -6.86
N ALA A 69 -16.33 7.56 -6.54
CA ALA A 69 -15.25 7.62 -7.51
C ALA A 69 -14.51 6.26 -7.55
N ARG A 70 -13.30 6.14 -7.04
CA ARG A 70 -12.61 4.84 -6.84
C ARG A 70 -13.08 4.14 -5.57
N GLY A 71 -13.53 4.91 -4.57
CA GLY A 71 -14.15 4.50 -3.32
C GLY A 71 -15.44 5.28 -3.09
N ILE A 72 -16.13 5.02 -1.99
CA ILE A 72 -17.29 5.81 -1.55
C ILE A 72 -16.77 7.17 -1.08
N GLU A 73 -17.16 8.25 -1.72
CA GLU A 73 -16.71 9.59 -1.35
C GLU A 73 -17.29 10.00 -0.01
N VAL A 74 -16.42 10.47 0.89
CA VAL A 74 -16.79 10.96 2.22
C VAL A 74 -16.14 12.30 2.53
N ASN A 75 -16.80 13.07 3.39
CA ASN A 75 -16.25 14.31 3.95
C ASN A 75 -15.37 14.00 5.19
N ALA A 76 -14.84 15.05 5.81
CA ALA A 76 -13.99 14.92 7.01
C ALA A 76 -14.72 14.33 8.24
N GLN A 77 -16.04 14.32 8.26
CA GLN A 77 -16.88 13.71 9.28
C GLN A 77 -17.28 12.27 8.94
N MET A 78 -16.70 11.72 7.86
CA MET A 78 -17.02 10.38 7.32
C MET A 78 -18.48 10.25 6.83
N GLN A 79 -19.13 11.38 6.49
CA GLN A 79 -20.45 11.38 5.86
C GLN A 79 -20.29 11.21 4.35
N THR A 80 -21.18 10.45 3.76
CA THR A 80 -21.29 10.28 2.31
C THR A 80 -22.04 11.48 1.67
N SER A 81 -22.40 11.38 0.39
CA SER A 81 -23.29 12.34 -0.28
C SER A 81 -24.70 12.40 0.34
N ASP A 82 -25.11 11.36 1.07
CA ASP A 82 -26.29 11.37 1.92
C ASP A 82 -25.83 11.64 3.38
N PRO A 83 -26.27 12.76 4.01
CA PRO A 83 -25.83 13.13 5.36
C PRO A 83 -26.24 12.15 6.46
N ASP A 84 -27.23 11.31 6.22
CA ASP A 84 -27.69 10.29 7.15
C ASP A 84 -26.91 8.96 7.01
N ILE A 85 -26.00 8.87 6.02
CA ILE A 85 -25.19 7.68 5.77
C ILE A 85 -23.72 8.01 5.97
N LEU A 86 -23.09 7.26 6.86
CA LEU A 86 -21.65 7.32 7.15
C LEU A 86 -20.96 6.10 6.51
N ALA A 87 -19.72 6.30 6.04
CA ALA A 87 -18.90 5.22 5.54
C ALA A 87 -17.49 5.29 6.13
N VAL A 88 -16.90 4.12 6.40
CA VAL A 88 -15.56 3.96 7.00
C VAL A 88 -14.93 2.66 6.52
N GLY A 89 -13.63 2.64 6.39
CA GLY A 89 -12.90 1.42 6.02
C GLY A 89 -12.22 1.53 4.67
N GLU A 90 -11.86 0.37 4.11
CA GLU A 90 -11.17 0.28 2.81
C GLU A 90 -12.09 0.59 1.61
N CYS A 91 -13.40 0.68 1.84
CA CYS A 91 -14.35 1.02 0.78
C CYS A 91 -14.48 2.51 0.49
N ILE A 92 -13.94 3.39 1.34
CA ILE A 92 -14.07 4.84 1.19
C ILE A 92 -12.95 5.44 0.36
N GLU A 93 -13.25 6.64 -0.18
CA GLU A 93 -12.29 7.60 -0.70
C GLU A 93 -12.45 8.93 0.04
N PHE A 94 -11.35 9.47 0.56
CA PHE A 94 -11.32 10.76 1.21
C PHE A 94 -10.22 11.62 0.61
N ASP A 95 -10.57 12.79 0.11
CA ASP A 95 -9.64 13.74 -0.53
C ASP A 95 -8.77 13.08 -1.63
N GLY A 96 -9.40 12.23 -2.45
CA GLY A 96 -8.73 11.49 -3.53
C GLY A 96 -7.82 10.33 -3.07
N HIS A 97 -7.83 9.97 -1.78
CA HIS A 97 -6.99 8.90 -1.22
C HIS A 97 -7.82 7.66 -0.86
N LEU A 98 -7.26 6.50 -1.18
CA LEU A 98 -7.76 5.18 -0.75
C LEU A 98 -6.91 4.66 0.41
N PHE A 99 -7.54 3.86 1.27
CA PHE A 99 -6.90 3.34 2.49
C PHE A 99 -6.82 1.81 2.43
N GLY A 100 -5.60 1.27 2.45
CA GLY A 100 -5.32 -0.17 2.44
C GLY A 100 -4.59 -0.66 3.69
N LEU A 101 -4.49 0.18 4.73
CA LEU A 101 -3.87 -0.14 6.01
C LEU A 101 -4.88 0.06 7.14
N VAL A 102 -4.82 -0.81 8.15
CA VAL A 102 -5.81 -0.83 9.24
C VAL A 102 -5.73 0.40 10.15
N ALA A 103 -4.55 0.99 10.35
CA ALA A 103 -4.38 2.09 11.30
C ALA A 103 -5.27 3.32 11.00
N PRO A 104 -5.33 3.86 9.77
CA PRO A 104 -6.23 4.96 9.43
C PRO A 104 -7.71 4.62 9.66
N LEU A 105 -8.11 3.37 9.47
CA LEU A 105 -9.49 2.94 9.62
C LEU A 105 -9.98 3.07 11.06
N TYR A 106 -9.11 2.86 12.04
CA TYR A 106 -9.44 3.13 13.45
C TYR A 106 -9.62 4.62 13.73
N ASP A 107 -8.84 5.49 13.09
CA ASP A 107 -9.02 6.94 13.25
C ASP A 107 -10.33 7.40 12.58
N GLN A 108 -10.67 6.87 11.39
CA GLN A 108 -11.96 7.06 10.75
C GLN A 108 -13.12 6.62 11.66
N ALA A 109 -13.02 5.42 12.26
CA ALA A 109 -14.05 4.89 13.16
C ALA A 109 -14.26 5.77 14.41
N LYS A 110 -13.21 6.40 14.97
CA LYS A 110 -13.33 7.35 16.07
C LYS A 110 -14.10 8.60 15.64
N VAL A 111 -13.84 9.11 14.43
CA VAL A 111 -14.57 10.25 13.88
C VAL A 111 -16.04 9.90 13.70
N VAL A 112 -16.35 8.73 13.11
CA VAL A 112 -17.73 8.25 12.96
C VAL A 112 -18.44 8.18 14.31
N ALA A 113 -17.79 7.62 15.34
CA ALA A 113 -18.38 7.51 16.68
C ALA A 113 -18.72 8.88 17.26
N LYS A 114 -17.84 9.87 17.11
CA LYS A 114 -18.08 11.25 17.57
C LYS A 114 -19.19 11.94 16.77
N THR A 115 -19.21 11.76 15.45
CA THR A 115 -20.28 12.28 14.58
C THR A 115 -21.65 11.77 15.03
N LEU A 116 -21.75 10.46 15.36
CA LEU A 116 -22.99 9.85 15.85
C LEU A 116 -23.41 10.31 17.27
N MET A 117 -22.48 10.88 18.02
CA MET A 117 -22.71 11.43 19.36
C MET A 117 -22.97 12.94 19.36
N ASP A 118 -23.16 13.56 18.20
CA ASP A 118 -23.25 15.01 18.02
C ASP A 118 -22.02 15.79 18.56
N GLU A 119 -20.87 15.15 18.58
CA GLU A 119 -19.57 15.73 18.96
C GLU A 119 -18.60 15.66 17.75
N PRO A 120 -18.92 16.34 16.62
CA PRO A 120 -18.19 16.12 15.36
C PRO A 120 -16.71 16.48 15.51
N ASP A 121 -15.89 15.59 14.98
CA ASP A 121 -14.45 15.75 14.81
C ASP A 121 -14.11 15.66 13.31
N ALA A 122 -12.90 15.99 12.95
CA ALA A 122 -12.45 15.92 11.56
C ALA A 122 -11.38 14.83 11.39
N PHE A 123 -11.60 13.96 10.43
CA PHE A 123 -10.55 13.05 9.98
C PHE A 123 -9.48 13.85 9.22
N VAL A 124 -8.23 13.61 9.58
CA VAL A 124 -7.06 14.13 8.91
C VAL A 124 -6.23 12.94 8.44
N ALA A 125 -6.07 12.82 7.13
CA ALA A 125 -5.17 11.81 6.57
C ALA A 125 -3.73 12.12 7.01
N LYS A 126 -3.10 11.16 7.70
CA LYS A 126 -1.72 11.28 8.16
C LYS A 126 -0.80 10.54 7.20
N GLU A 127 0.42 11.02 7.09
CA GLU A 127 1.50 10.28 6.44
C GLU A 127 1.60 8.86 7.03
N LEU A 128 1.52 7.88 6.16
CA LEU A 128 1.57 6.48 6.56
C LEU A 128 3.00 5.96 6.51
N SER A 129 3.40 5.26 7.55
CA SER A 129 4.61 4.46 7.53
C SER A 129 4.26 2.97 7.41
N THR A 130 5.06 2.26 6.64
CA THR A 130 4.95 0.81 6.49
C THR A 130 6.23 0.16 7.00
N LYS A 131 6.07 -0.79 7.89
CA LYS A 131 7.17 -1.61 8.40
C LYS A 131 6.92 -3.07 8.04
N LEU A 132 7.70 -3.59 7.10
CA LEU A 132 7.68 -4.99 6.73
C LEU A 132 8.73 -5.74 7.55
N LYS A 133 8.27 -6.66 8.39
CA LYS A 133 9.12 -7.64 9.09
C LYS A 133 8.79 -9.03 8.58
N VAL A 134 9.32 -9.36 7.40
CA VAL A 134 9.32 -10.74 6.91
C VAL A 134 10.64 -11.37 7.34
N THR A 135 10.63 -12.62 7.77
CA THR A 135 11.79 -13.35 8.30
C THR A 135 13.09 -13.02 7.58
N GLY A 136 13.94 -12.19 8.22
CA GLY A 136 15.23 -11.74 7.72
C GLY A 136 15.18 -10.66 6.63
N CYS A 137 14.08 -9.93 6.48
CA CYS A 137 13.96 -8.76 5.60
C CYS A 137 13.29 -7.64 6.38
N ASP A 138 14.07 -6.71 6.93
CA ASP A 138 13.55 -5.53 7.59
C ASP A 138 13.48 -4.39 6.58
N LEU A 139 12.27 -3.96 6.26
CA LEU A 139 12.01 -2.83 5.37
C LEU A 139 11.10 -1.84 6.08
N PHE A 140 11.48 -0.57 6.04
CA PHE A 140 10.67 0.56 6.47
C PHE A 140 10.51 1.55 5.32
N SER A 141 9.32 2.10 5.17
CA SER A 141 9.07 3.23 4.28
C SER A 141 8.04 4.17 4.91
N ALA A 142 8.22 5.46 4.69
CA ALA A 142 7.31 6.50 5.16
C ALA A 142 7.27 7.65 4.16
N GLY A 143 6.13 8.35 4.08
CA GLY A 143 5.92 9.51 3.25
C GLY A 143 6.03 9.23 1.75
N ASP A 144 6.24 10.30 0.97
CA ASP A 144 6.40 10.22 -0.46
C ASP A 144 7.89 10.08 -0.85
N PHE A 145 8.29 8.88 -1.20
CA PHE A 145 9.63 8.56 -1.67
C PHE A 145 9.73 8.42 -3.19
N SER A 146 8.78 8.96 -3.95
CA SER A 146 8.85 9.02 -5.42
C SER A 146 9.97 9.95 -5.88
N GLN A 147 10.39 9.81 -7.13
CA GLN A 147 11.29 10.77 -7.76
C GLN A 147 10.48 11.96 -8.27
N GLY A 148 11.02 13.16 -8.11
CA GLY A 148 10.39 14.40 -8.57
C GLY A 148 11.39 15.50 -8.81
N GLU A 149 11.00 16.51 -9.58
CA GLU A 149 11.78 17.74 -9.76
C GLU A 149 11.79 18.52 -8.44
N GLY A 150 12.95 19.07 -8.05
CA GLY A 150 13.13 19.78 -6.79
C GLY A 150 13.38 18.88 -5.57
N ARG A 151 13.45 17.56 -5.76
CA ARG A 151 13.74 16.61 -4.68
C ARG A 151 15.19 16.20 -4.63
N GLU A 152 15.74 16.16 -3.43
CA GLU A 152 17.10 15.68 -3.15
C GLU A 152 17.06 14.33 -2.43
N ASP A 153 17.93 13.40 -2.88
CA ASP A 153 18.10 12.10 -2.27
C ASP A 153 19.36 12.05 -1.40
N ILE A 154 19.20 11.83 -0.12
CA ILE A 154 20.31 11.50 0.79
C ILE A 154 20.36 9.97 0.91
N VAL A 155 21.43 9.36 0.38
CA VAL A 155 21.53 7.89 0.30
C VAL A 155 22.74 7.37 1.04
N PHE A 156 22.50 6.50 2.01
CA PHE A 156 23.51 5.68 2.65
C PHE A 156 23.41 4.23 2.18
N ARG A 157 24.57 3.63 1.85
CA ARG A 157 24.64 2.23 1.39
C ARG A 157 25.80 1.53 2.06
N ASP A 158 25.51 0.40 2.69
CA ASP A 158 26.51 -0.57 3.15
C ASP A 158 26.15 -1.96 2.63
N PRO A 159 26.64 -2.34 1.43
CA PRO A 159 26.33 -3.64 0.83
C PRO A 159 26.87 -4.81 1.65
N GLY A 160 27.98 -4.63 2.39
CA GLY A 160 28.59 -5.65 3.23
C GLY A 160 27.71 -6.05 4.40
N ARG A 161 27.02 -5.08 4.99
CA ARG A 161 26.05 -5.28 6.08
C ARG A 161 24.61 -5.46 5.57
N GLY A 162 24.35 -5.32 4.26
CA GLY A 162 23.02 -5.39 3.71
C GLY A 162 22.14 -4.17 4.07
N VAL A 163 22.75 -3.01 4.35
CA VAL A 163 22.03 -1.81 4.79
C VAL A 163 21.87 -0.82 3.63
N TYR A 164 20.67 -0.29 3.49
CA TYR A 164 20.34 0.79 2.57
C TYR A 164 19.38 1.76 3.26
N ARG A 165 19.70 3.04 3.22
CA ARG A 165 18.84 4.12 3.70
C ARG A 165 18.76 5.20 2.63
N ARG A 166 17.55 5.66 2.33
CA ARG A 166 17.28 6.78 1.43
C ARG A 166 16.30 7.71 2.12
N LEU A 167 16.67 8.96 2.22
CA LEU A 167 15.82 10.06 2.65
C LEU A 167 15.55 10.94 1.44
N VAL A 168 14.32 11.38 1.27
CA VAL A 168 13.89 12.30 0.20
C VAL A 168 13.55 13.61 0.85
N VAL A 169 14.23 14.68 0.41
CA VAL A 169 14.05 16.04 0.91
C VAL A 169 13.52 16.91 -0.22
N GLU A 170 12.52 17.73 0.08
CA GLU A 170 11.93 18.71 -0.81
C GLU A 170 11.79 20.02 -0.01
N ASP A 171 12.32 21.13 -0.53
CA ASP A 171 12.32 22.43 0.13
C ASP A 171 12.83 22.38 1.60
N ASP A 172 13.96 21.71 1.82
CA ASP A 172 14.57 21.48 3.14
C ASP A 172 13.70 20.67 4.14
N VAL A 173 12.59 20.06 3.66
CA VAL A 173 11.70 19.22 4.47
C VAL A 173 11.88 17.76 4.08
N LEU A 174 11.97 16.86 5.08
CA LEU A 174 11.96 15.42 4.85
C LEU A 174 10.55 14.98 4.45
N VAL A 175 10.36 14.58 3.18
CA VAL A 175 9.07 14.17 2.64
C VAL A 175 8.93 12.66 2.48
N GLY A 176 10.03 11.92 2.47
CA GLY A 176 9.98 10.47 2.35
C GLY A 176 11.23 9.75 2.83
N ALA A 177 11.07 8.51 3.26
CA ALA A 177 12.16 7.66 3.69
C ALA A 177 11.96 6.20 3.27
N VAL A 178 13.06 5.55 2.89
CA VAL A 178 13.09 4.09 2.66
C VAL A 178 14.34 3.52 3.33
N MET A 179 14.17 2.56 4.23
CA MET A 179 15.25 1.88 4.94
C MET A 179 15.15 0.37 4.75
N TYR A 180 16.27 -0.29 4.54
CA TYR A 180 16.38 -1.73 4.41
C TYR A 180 17.55 -2.25 5.24
N GLY A 181 17.34 -3.38 5.93
CA GLY A 181 18.29 -4.03 6.81
C GLY A 181 18.18 -3.46 8.23
N ASP A 182 19.04 -2.51 8.60
CA ASP A 182 18.93 -1.84 9.89
C ASP A 182 17.88 -0.73 9.85
N THR A 183 16.76 -0.96 10.51
CA THR A 183 15.61 -0.05 10.65
C THR A 183 15.42 0.42 12.10
N SER A 184 16.48 0.40 12.92
CA SER A 184 16.39 0.74 14.35
C SER A 184 16.02 2.19 14.62
N ASP A 185 16.37 3.09 13.68
CA ASP A 185 16.09 4.54 13.78
C ASP A 185 14.78 4.97 13.09
N SER A 186 13.89 4.01 12.79
CA SER A 186 12.62 4.23 12.07
C SER A 186 11.44 4.53 12.99
#